data_39d347f3e616106ee02774361157774b
#
_entry.id   39d347f3e616106ee02774361157774b
#
_cell.length_a   1.000
_cell.length_b   1.000
_cell.length_c   1.000
_cell.angle_alpha   90.00
_cell.angle_beta   90.00
_cell.angle_gamma   90.00
#
_symmetry.space_group_name_H-M   'P 1'
#
loop_
_entity.id
_entity.type
_entity.pdbx_description
1 polymer ?
#
loop_
_entity_poly.entity_id
_entity_poly.type
_entity_poly.pdbx_seq_one_letter_code
_entity_poly.pdbx_strand_id
1 'polypeptide(L)'
;MWKIIHPPSIYFDTGAAREYNYPPNSLVITTKNAISRGWIDYMKIKNFIIFDEIKSNPSFETVEKIISQFKAENFSHVIGLGGGSSLDVAKFVASKMEKKKIMIPTTFGTGSEVTCISVLNVDGKKTSFHDNKILSDVAIVDPNFIEGTPMEVIKNSAIDACAQCSEAFDSKLSNPHTKFLCNTAFDIFEHAILNDKF
;
A
#
# COMPACT_ATOMS: atom_id res chain seq x y z
N MET A 1 26.76 -10.28 -2.15
CA MET A 1 26.10 -10.12 -0.83
C MET A 1 24.72 -9.55 -1.06
N TRP A 2 23.67 -10.12 -0.51
CA TRP A 2 22.31 -9.63 -0.62
C TRP A 2 21.92 -8.85 0.63
N LYS A 3 21.15 -7.77 0.46
CA LYS A 3 20.55 -7.00 1.55
C LYS A 3 19.05 -6.98 1.33
N ILE A 4 18.31 -7.42 2.32
CA ILE A 4 16.84 -7.42 2.34
C ILE A 4 16.38 -6.27 3.23
N ILE A 5 15.45 -5.47 2.73
CA ILE A 5 14.90 -4.32 3.44
C ILE A 5 13.38 -4.49 3.49
N HIS A 6 12.82 -4.51 4.67
CA HIS A 6 11.39 -4.58 4.94
C HIS A 6 10.95 -3.43 5.83
N PRO A 7 9.66 -3.11 5.90
CA PRO A 7 9.14 -2.26 6.97
C PRO A 7 9.55 -2.80 8.35
N PRO A 8 9.90 -1.94 9.30
CA PRO A 8 10.24 -2.37 10.66
C PRO A 8 9.13 -3.17 11.36
N SER A 9 7.88 -2.92 10.99
CA SER A 9 6.72 -3.63 11.55
C SER A 9 5.71 -3.96 10.46
N ILE A 10 5.27 -5.21 10.43
CA ILE A 10 4.19 -5.69 9.58
C ILE A 10 3.17 -6.38 10.49
N TYR A 11 1.95 -5.86 10.52
CA TYR A 11 0.81 -6.47 11.21
C TYR A 11 -0.04 -7.17 10.17
N PHE A 12 -0.32 -8.43 10.39
CA PHE A 12 -1.11 -9.24 9.48
C PHE A 12 -2.09 -10.09 10.27
N ASP A 13 -3.37 -9.78 10.19
CA ASP A 13 -4.47 -10.61 10.70
C ASP A 13 -5.81 -9.99 10.28
N THR A 14 -6.89 -10.77 10.37
CA THR A 14 -8.26 -10.29 10.28
C THR A 14 -8.55 -9.38 11.48
N GLY A 15 -8.89 -8.12 11.22
CA GLY A 15 -9.08 -7.13 12.28
C GLY A 15 -7.83 -6.32 12.65
N ALA A 16 -6.67 -6.61 12.05
CA ALA A 16 -5.43 -5.92 12.37
C ALA A 16 -5.54 -4.39 12.28
N ALA A 17 -6.21 -3.88 11.25
CA ALA A 17 -6.42 -2.45 11.08
C ALA A 17 -7.39 -1.86 12.10
N ARG A 18 -8.33 -2.63 12.59
CA ARG A 18 -9.29 -2.20 13.62
C ARG A 18 -8.67 -2.14 15.02
N GLU A 19 -7.74 -3.05 15.30
CA GLU A 19 -7.12 -3.20 16.61
C GLU A 19 -5.83 -2.39 16.76
N TYR A 20 -5.27 -1.92 15.66
CA TYR A 20 -4.06 -1.10 15.69
C TYR A 20 -4.31 0.24 16.40
N ASN A 21 -3.40 0.62 17.28
CA ASN A 21 -3.48 1.90 18.00
C ASN A 21 -2.85 3.02 17.17
N TYR A 22 -3.67 3.67 16.35
CA TYR A 22 -3.22 4.75 15.47
C TYR A 22 -2.72 5.98 16.24
N PRO A 23 -1.61 6.59 15.80
CA PRO A 23 -1.16 7.85 16.37
C PRO A 23 -2.21 8.94 16.12
N PRO A 24 -2.52 9.77 17.13
CA PRO A 24 -3.40 10.92 16.94
C PRO A 24 -2.75 11.96 16.01
N ASN A 25 -3.55 12.85 15.46
CA ASN A 25 -3.09 13.88 14.53
C ASN A 25 -2.31 13.31 13.35
N SER A 26 -2.91 12.38 12.63
CA SER A 26 -2.39 11.78 11.40
C SER A 26 -3.04 12.38 10.17
N LEU A 27 -2.31 12.44 9.05
CA LEU A 27 -2.88 12.72 7.74
C LEU A 27 -3.24 11.38 7.05
N VAL A 28 -4.53 11.17 6.79
CA VAL A 28 -5.02 10.01 6.04
C VAL A 28 -5.09 10.39 4.56
N ILE A 29 -4.43 9.60 3.71
CA ILE A 29 -4.47 9.74 2.24
C ILE A 29 -5.19 8.51 1.68
N THR A 30 -6.31 8.74 1.01
CA THR A 30 -7.20 7.67 0.58
C THR A 30 -8.06 8.08 -0.64
N THR A 31 -9.12 7.35 -0.89
CA THR A 31 -10.12 7.62 -1.92
C THR A 31 -11.51 7.85 -1.30
N LYS A 32 -12.40 8.55 -2.01
CA LYS A 32 -13.80 8.69 -1.60
C LYS A 32 -14.50 7.34 -1.44
N ASN A 33 -14.11 6.34 -2.24
CA ASN A 33 -14.65 4.99 -2.13
C ASN A 33 -14.29 4.32 -0.79
N ALA A 34 -13.10 4.55 -0.25
CA ALA A 34 -12.70 4.02 1.05
C ALA A 34 -13.57 4.59 2.18
N ILE A 35 -13.92 5.88 2.09
CA ILE A 35 -14.82 6.54 3.04
C ILE A 35 -16.22 5.96 2.92
N SER A 36 -16.78 5.87 1.71
CA SER A 36 -18.15 5.37 1.49
C SER A 36 -18.32 3.91 1.90
N ARG A 37 -17.23 3.13 1.94
CA ARG A 37 -17.22 1.75 2.46
C ARG A 37 -17.11 1.67 3.98
N GLY A 38 -17.01 2.79 4.69
CA GLY A 38 -16.88 2.82 6.15
C GLY A 38 -15.51 2.35 6.67
N TRP A 39 -14.48 2.27 5.80
CA TRP A 39 -13.17 1.77 6.21
C TRP A 39 -12.47 2.66 7.23
N ILE A 40 -12.68 3.98 7.15
CA ILE A 40 -12.15 4.93 8.15
C ILE A 40 -12.77 4.67 9.52
N ASP A 41 -14.09 4.46 9.58
CA ASP A 41 -14.81 4.16 10.83
C ASP A 41 -14.38 2.80 11.40
N TYR A 42 -14.17 1.81 10.50
CA TYR A 42 -13.68 0.49 10.87
C TYR A 42 -12.33 0.56 11.57
N MET A 43 -11.41 1.41 11.10
CA MET A 43 -10.07 1.60 11.65
C MET A 43 -10.08 2.34 13.01
N LYS A 44 -11.18 2.98 13.42
CA LYS A 44 -11.33 3.71 14.69
C LYS A 44 -10.25 4.80 14.92
N ILE A 45 -9.72 5.39 13.86
CA ILE A 45 -8.75 6.48 13.95
C ILE A 45 -9.41 7.69 14.61
N LYS A 46 -8.66 8.35 15.49
CA LYS A 46 -9.13 9.55 16.19
C LYS A 46 -8.25 10.75 15.81
N ASN A 47 -8.87 11.93 15.74
CA ASN A 47 -8.15 13.19 15.50
C ASN A 47 -7.25 13.12 14.27
N PHE A 48 -7.81 12.95 13.10
CA PHE A 48 -7.09 12.91 11.83
C PHE A 48 -7.55 14.01 10.89
N ILE A 49 -6.69 14.40 9.95
CA ILE A 49 -7.03 15.15 8.77
C ILE A 49 -7.00 14.23 7.56
N ILE A 50 -7.75 14.52 6.51
CA ILE A 50 -7.93 13.58 5.40
C ILE A 50 -7.77 14.26 4.04
N PHE A 51 -7.15 13.54 3.11
CA PHE A 51 -7.18 13.79 1.68
C PHE A 51 -7.75 12.56 0.98
N ASP A 52 -8.91 12.70 0.33
CA ASP A 52 -9.69 11.57 -0.24
C ASP A 52 -9.82 11.62 -1.77
N GLU A 53 -9.06 12.48 -2.43
CA GLU A 53 -9.17 12.72 -3.87
C GLU A 53 -8.16 11.92 -4.70
N ILE A 54 -7.63 10.80 -4.19
CA ILE A 54 -6.73 9.96 -4.96
C ILE A 54 -7.47 9.29 -6.12
N LYS A 55 -6.89 9.43 -7.32
CA LYS A 55 -7.36 8.79 -8.55
C LYS A 55 -6.41 7.66 -8.96
N SER A 56 -6.87 6.77 -9.83
CA SER A 56 -6.00 5.79 -10.48
C SER A 56 -4.90 6.49 -11.29
N ASN A 57 -3.70 5.92 -11.33
CA ASN A 57 -2.52 6.50 -11.96
C ASN A 57 -2.23 7.92 -11.47
N PRO A 58 -1.98 8.11 -10.17
CA PRO A 58 -1.84 9.42 -9.57
C PRO A 58 -0.65 10.18 -10.16
N SER A 59 -0.84 11.47 -10.36
CA SER A 59 0.21 12.33 -10.90
C SER A 59 1.09 12.92 -9.80
N PHE A 60 2.27 13.37 -10.20
CA PHE A 60 3.20 14.07 -9.31
C PHE A 60 2.59 15.38 -8.77
N GLU A 61 1.78 16.06 -9.56
CA GLU A 61 1.04 17.27 -9.14
C GLU A 61 0.07 16.97 -8.00
N THR A 62 -0.47 15.73 -7.93
CA THR A 62 -1.30 15.31 -6.78
C THR A 62 -0.47 15.34 -5.49
N VAL A 63 0.77 14.87 -5.54
CA VAL A 63 1.70 14.93 -4.40
C VAL A 63 1.98 16.37 -3.99
N GLU A 64 2.30 17.25 -4.96
CA GLU A 64 2.57 18.67 -4.70
C GLU A 64 1.35 19.38 -4.10
N LYS A 65 0.15 19.08 -4.62
CA LYS A 65 -1.12 19.59 -4.08
C LYS A 65 -1.26 19.23 -2.60
N ILE A 66 -1.06 17.95 -2.24
CA ILE A 66 -1.18 17.49 -0.86
C ILE A 66 -0.15 18.19 0.04
N ILE A 67 1.11 18.22 -0.38
CA ILE A 67 2.17 18.88 0.38
C ILE A 67 1.83 20.36 0.61
N SER A 68 1.43 21.07 -0.45
CA SER A 68 1.06 22.49 -0.35
C SER A 68 -0.14 22.73 0.58
N GLN A 69 -1.15 21.86 0.51
CA GLN A 69 -2.37 21.96 1.30
C GLN A 69 -2.12 21.72 2.80
N PHE A 70 -1.25 20.75 3.14
CA PHE A 70 -1.07 20.30 4.52
C PHE A 70 0.27 20.70 5.14
N LYS A 71 1.12 21.47 4.46
CA LYS A 71 2.44 21.88 4.99
C LYS A 71 2.39 22.67 6.31
N ALA A 72 1.30 23.39 6.57
CA ALA A 72 1.10 24.16 7.79
C ALA A 72 0.42 23.35 8.92
N GLU A 73 -0.09 22.16 8.60
CA GLU A 73 -0.79 21.32 9.57
C GLU A 73 0.19 20.54 10.45
N ASN A 74 -0.17 20.41 11.72
CA ASN A 74 0.65 19.68 12.68
C ASN A 74 0.19 18.21 12.77
N PHE A 75 0.85 17.34 12.03
CA PHE A 75 0.65 15.88 12.10
C PHE A 75 2.00 15.15 12.14
N SER A 76 2.02 13.98 12.75
CA SER A 76 3.23 13.18 12.94
C SER A 76 3.35 12.02 11.93
N HIS A 77 2.23 11.51 11.46
CA HIS A 77 2.17 10.33 10.59
C HIS A 77 1.31 10.59 9.35
N VAL A 78 1.69 9.95 8.27
CA VAL A 78 0.84 9.80 7.08
C VAL A 78 0.35 8.36 7.04
N ILE A 79 -0.95 8.19 6.95
CA ILE A 79 -1.62 6.89 6.82
C ILE A 79 -2.12 6.78 5.39
N GLY A 80 -1.57 5.85 4.62
CA GLY A 80 -2.08 5.49 3.30
C GLY A 80 -3.08 4.35 3.41
N LEU A 81 -4.32 4.56 2.95
CA LEU A 81 -5.36 3.54 2.92
C LEU A 81 -5.88 3.39 1.49
N GLY A 82 -5.73 2.21 0.92
CA GLY A 82 -6.23 1.94 -0.44
C GLY A 82 -5.36 0.99 -1.24
N GLY A 83 -5.57 0.95 -2.54
CA GLY A 83 -4.70 0.21 -3.46
C GLY A 83 -3.37 0.93 -3.71
N GLY A 84 -2.52 0.37 -4.56
CA GLY A 84 -1.18 0.88 -4.87
C GLY A 84 -1.12 2.38 -5.13
N SER A 85 -2.09 2.95 -5.87
CA SER A 85 -2.15 4.39 -6.15
C SER A 85 -2.21 5.26 -4.89
N SER A 86 -3.03 4.88 -3.90
CA SER A 86 -3.12 5.62 -2.63
C SER A 86 -1.86 5.45 -1.80
N LEU A 87 -1.32 4.23 -1.76
CA LEU A 87 -0.12 3.93 -0.98
C LEU A 87 1.11 4.62 -1.56
N ASP A 88 1.27 4.63 -2.87
CA ASP A 88 2.39 5.28 -3.54
C ASP A 88 2.41 6.79 -3.30
N VAL A 89 1.25 7.46 -3.40
CA VAL A 89 1.14 8.89 -3.06
C VAL A 89 1.43 9.12 -1.59
N ALA A 90 0.84 8.32 -0.70
CA ALA A 90 1.02 8.48 0.75
C ALA A 90 2.48 8.31 1.18
N LYS A 91 3.16 7.28 0.67
CA LYS A 91 4.60 7.05 0.92
C LYS A 91 5.45 8.22 0.44
N PHE A 92 5.17 8.70 -0.78
CA PHE A 92 5.96 9.77 -1.38
C PHE A 92 5.75 11.09 -0.66
N VAL A 93 4.49 11.48 -0.35
CA VAL A 93 4.15 12.65 0.46
C VAL A 93 4.86 12.59 1.82
N ALA A 94 4.71 11.47 2.53
CA ALA A 94 5.33 11.28 3.83
C ALA A 94 6.87 11.41 3.78
N SER A 95 7.49 10.84 2.74
CA SER A 95 8.94 10.95 2.53
C SER A 95 9.37 12.40 2.32
N LYS A 96 8.64 13.18 1.52
CA LYS A 96 8.93 14.60 1.26
C LYS A 96 8.70 15.50 2.47
N MET A 97 7.72 15.15 3.31
CA MET A 97 7.39 15.88 4.52
C MET A 97 8.12 15.36 5.78
N GLU A 98 9.00 14.38 5.62
CA GLU A 98 9.76 13.73 6.71
C GLU A 98 8.85 13.18 7.83
N LYS A 99 7.72 12.59 7.44
CA LYS A 99 6.74 12.00 8.36
C LYS A 99 6.86 10.47 8.40
N LYS A 100 6.42 9.88 9.51
CA LYS A 100 6.25 8.44 9.65
C LYS A 100 5.14 7.92 8.75
N LYS A 101 5.25 6.69 8.29
CA LYS A 101 4.41 6.07 7.27
C LYS A 101 3.73 4.81 7.76
N ILE A 102 2.41 4.79 7.75
CA ILE A 102 1.58 3.60 8.03
C ILE A 102 0.81 3.29 6.75
N MET A 103 1.08 2.14 6.14
CA MET A 103 0.46 1.76 4.87
C MET A 103 -0.50 0.59 5.04
N ILE A 104 -1.71 0.74 4.54
CA ILE A 104 -2.83 -0.20 4.71
C ILE A 104 -3.40 -0.52 3.33
N PRO A 105 -3.01 -1.65 2.73
CA PRO A 105 -3.50 -2.06 1.43
C PRO A 105 -4.96 -2.53 1.51
N THR A 106 -5.73 -2.20 0.47
CA THR A 106 -7.09 -2.71 0.25
C THR A 106 -7.19 -3.55 -1.03
N THR A 107 -6.05 -3.81 -1.67
CA THR A 107 -5.84 -4.74 -2.77
C THR A 107 -4.55 -5.51 -2.51
N PHE A 108 -4.41 -6.71 -3.05
CA PHE A 108 -3.29 -7.61 -2.73
C PHE A 108 -2.33 -7.87 -3.91
N GLY A 109 -2.35 -7.05 -4.95
CA GLY A 109 -1.48 -7.25 -6.14
C GLY A 109 -0.13 -6.54 -6.02
N THR A 110 -0.13 -5.28 -5.62
CA THR A 110 1.03 -4.40 -5.81
C THR A 110 2.14 -4.56 -4.78
N GLY A 111 1.85 -5.02 -3.56
CA GLY A 111 2.82 -5.05 -2.45
C GLY A 111 3.40 -3.68 -2.08
N SER A 112 2.74 -2.58 -2.47
CA SER A 112 3.25 -1.22 -2.27
C SER A 112 3.51 -0.90 -0.80
N GLU A 113 2.76 -1.47 0.12
CA GLU A 113 2.88 -1.28 1.58
C GLU A 113 4.23 -1.75 2.14
N VAL A 114 4.92 -2.66 1.45
CA VAL A 114 6.19 -3.23 1.92
C VAL A 114 7.40 -2.86 1.05
N THR A 115 7.21 -2.03 0.02
CA THR A 115 8.29 -1.65 -0.91
C THR A 115 8.78 -0.22 -0.69
N CYS A 116 10.04 0.03 -1.05
CA CYS A 116 10.64 1.37 -1.10
C CYS A 116 10.41 2.05 -2.47
N ILE A 117 9.34 1.69 -3.17
CA ILE A 117 9.02 2.16 -4.51
C ILE A 117 7.69 2.93 -4.48
N SER A 118 7.62 4.05 -5.19
CA SER A 118 6.37 4.74 -5.52
C SER A 118 6.31 4.99 -7.02
N VAL A 119 5.18 4.68 -7.64
CA VAL A 119 4.96 4.87 -9.08
C VAL A 119 3.98 6.02 -9.26
N LEU A 120 4.44 7.09 -9.90
CA LEU A 120 3.65 8.29 -10.16
C LEU A 120 3.70 8.63 -11.64
N ASN A 121 2.68 9.33 -12.13
CA ASN A 121 2.68 9.88 -13.47
C ASN A 121 3.39 11.24 -13.45
N VAL A 122 4.46 11.38 -14.22
CA VAL A 122 5.21 12.61 -14.42
C VAL A 122 5.15 12.95 -15.90
N ASP A 123 4.57 14.08 -16.26
CA ASP A 123 4.42 14.52 -17.64
C ASP A 123 3.80 13.46 -18.57
N GLY A 124 2.75 12.77 -18.09
CA GLY A 124 2.05 11.73 -18.83
C GLY A 124 2.75 10.36 -18.87
N LYS A 125 3.89 10.20 -18.20
CA LYS A 125 4.67 8.95 -18.17
C LYS A 125 4.69 8.35 -16.77
N LYS A 126 4.43 7.04 -16.64
CA LYS A 126 4.64 6.31 -15.39
C LYS A 126 6.12 6.32 -15.04
N THR A 127 6.46 6.89 -13.89
CA THR A 127 7.82 7.00 -13.37
C THR A 127 7.91 6.33 -12.01
N SER A 128 8.87 5.41 -11.86
CA SER A 128 9.14 4.72 -10.60
C SER A 128 10.22 5.46 -9.81
N PHE A 129 9.91 5.81 -8.59
CA PHE A 129 10.85 6.41 -7.63
C PHE A 129 11.30 5.34 -6.64
N HIS A 130 12.61 5.17 -6.52
CA HIS A 130 13.24 4.17 -5.67
C HIS A 130 14.07 4.86 -4.59
N ASP A 131 13.62 4.85 -3.35
CA ASP A 131 14.36 5.44 -2.23
C ASP A 131 13.96 4.74 -0.92
N ASN A 132 14.92 4.40 -0.08
CA ASN A 132 14.66 3.82 1.24
C ASN A 132 13.81 4.75 2.13
N LYS A 133 13.84 6.06 1.90
CA LYS A 133 12.97 7.02 2.58
C LYS A 133 11.49 6.84 2.26
N ILE A 134 11.17 6.17 1.14
CA ILE A 134 9.80 5.87 0.73
C ILE A 134 9.25 4.64 1.48
N LEU A 135 10.12 3.75 1.98
CA LEU A 135 9.70 2.56 2.70
C LEU A 135 8.80 2.91 3.88
N SER A 136 7.75 2.13 4.07
CA SER A 136 6.82 2.29 5.20
C SER A 136 7.51 2.02 6.53
N ASP A 137 7.10 2.73 7.58
CA ASP A 137 7.52 2.40 8.95
C ASP A 137 6.65 1.25 9.49
N VAL A 138 5.38 1.20 9.08
CA VAL A 138 4.42 0.16 9.45
C VAL A 138 3.59 -0.23 8.23
N ALA A 139 3.42 -1.50 8.00
CA ALA A 139 2.43 -2.07 7.09
C ALA A 139 1.35 -2.81 7.89
N ILE A 140 0.08 -2.61 7.55
CA ILE A 140 -1.04 -3.31 8.21
C ILE A 140 -1.86 -3.98 7.12
N VAL A 141 -1.83 -5.30 7.08
CA VAL A 141 -2.53 -6.13 6.10
C VAL A 141 -3.72 -6.79 6.78
N ASP A 142 -4.91 -6.26 6.50
CA ASP A 142 -6.17 -6.74 7.06
C ASP A 142 -7.09 -7.26 5.95
N PRO A 143 -7.34 -8.58 5.88
CA PRO A 143 -8.19 -9.18 4.85
C PRO A 143 -9.62 -8.62 4.80
N ASN A 144 -10.14 -8.02 5.87
CA ASN A 144 -11.47 -7.42 5.87
C ASN A 144 -11.64 -6.29 4.82
N PHE A 145 -10.56 -5.64 4.39
CA PHE A 145 -10.64 -4.63 3.35
C PHE A 145 -10.91 -5.19 1.94
N ILE A 146 -10.76 -6.49 1.75
CA ILE A 146 -11.06 -7.18 0.49
C ILE A 146 -12.55 -7.58 0.44
N GLU A 147 -13.19 -7.71 1.59
CA GLU A 147 -14.61 -8.09 1.67
C GLU A 147 -15.49 -7.11 0.89
N GLY A 148 -16.39 -7.66 0.06
CA GLY A 148 -17.26 -6.87 -0.80
C GLY A 148 -16.54 -6.21 -2.00
N THR A 149 -15.29 -6.56 -2.27
CA THR A 149 -14.59 -6.11 -3.47
C THR A 149 -15.14 -6.84 -4.70
N PRO A 150 -15.42 -6.14 -5.81
CA PRO A 150 -15.88 -6.78 -7.03
C PRO A 150 -14.93 -7.89 -7.50
N MET A 151 -15.46 -9.02 -7.93
CA MET A 151 -14.68 -10.19 -8.34
C MET A 151 -13.64 -9.87 -9.44
N GLU A 152 -13.97 -8.95 -10.34
CA GLU A 152 -13.03 -8.49 -11.39
C GLU A 152 -11.78 -7.84 -10.77
N VAL A 153 -11.94 -7.03 -9.72
CA VAL A 153 -10.82 -6.39 -9.02
C VAL A 153 -9.98 -7.43 -8.30
N ILE A 154 -10.62 -8.44 -7.68
CA ILE A 154 -9.94 -9.55 -7.03
C ILE A 154 -9.11 -10.34 -8.05
N LYS A 155 -9.70 -10.72 -9.20
CA LYS A 155 -8.99 -11.42 -10.27
C LYS A 155 -7.80 -10.63 -10.81
N ASN A 156 -7.99 -9.34 -11.08
CA ASN A 156 -6.91 -8.47 -11.55
C ASN A 156 -5.78 -8.35 -10.53
N SER A 157 -6.11 -8.26 -9.24
CA SER A 157 -5.10 -8.24 -8.16
C SER A 157 -4.33 -9.56 -8.07
N ALA A 158 -5.02 -10.69 -8.22
CA ALA A 158 -4.38 -12.02 -8.21
C ALA A 158 -3.43 -12.20 -9.42
N ILE A 159 -3.87 -11.78 -10.61
CA ILE A 159 -3.03 -11.82 -11.82
C ILE A 159 -1.80 -10.93 -11.65
N ASP A 160 -1.96 -9.71 -11.12
CA ASP A 160 -0.87 -8.79 -10.85
C ASP A 160 0.14 -9.40 -9.85
N ALA A 161 -0.34 -9.98 -8.76
CA ALA A 161 0.50 -10.65 -7.78
C ALA A 161 1.28 -11.83 -8.39
N CYS A 162 0.63 -12.69 -9.20
CA CYS A 162 1.29 -13.80 -9.89
C CYS A 162 2.35 -13.30 -10.88
N ALA A 163 2.05 -12.25 -11.64
CA ALA A 163 3.00 -11.66 -12.58
C ALA A 163 4.23 -11.11 -11.86
N GLN A 164 4.04 -10.37 -10.78
CA GLN A 164 5.14 -9.84 -9.98
C GLN A 164 5.98 -10.94 -9.32
N CYS A 165 5.36 -12.02 -8.84
CA CYS A 165 6.09 -13.19 -8.33
C CYS A 165 6.95 -13.83 -9.42
N SER A 166 6.41 -13.98 -10.64
CA SER A 166 7.15 -14.55 -11.78
C SER A 166 8.33 -13.66 -12.17
N GLU A 167 8.11 -12.36 -12.29
CA GLU A 167 9.19 -11.39 -12.60
C GLU A 167 10.27 -11.40 -11.51
N ALA A 168 9.88 -11.43 -10.23
CA ALA A 168 10.82 -11.47 -9.12
C ALA A 168 11.63 -12.78 -9.09
N PHE A 169 10.99 -13.91 -9.38
CA PHE A 169 11.63 -15.22 -9.42
C PHE A 169 12.70 -15.31 -10.51
N ASP A 170 12.40 -14.81 -11.72
CA ASP A 170 13.28 -14.87 -12.90
C ASP A 170 14.24 -13.68 -13.00
N SER A 171 14.11 -12.69 -12.12
CA SER A 171 14.97 -11.51 -12.12
C SER A 171 16.45 -11.87 -11.93
N LYS A 172 17.35 -11.16 -12.62
CA LYS A 172 18.79 -11.23 -12.38
C LYS A 172 19.20 -10.86 -10.96
N LEU A 173 18.34 -10.12 -10.24
CA LEU A 173 18.53 -9.74 -8.84
C LEU A 173 17.90 -10.75 -7.86
N SER A 174 17.25 -11.78 -8.37
CA SER A 174 16.64 -12.82 -7.54
C SER A 174 17.68 -13.50 -6.66
N ASN A 175 17.25 -13.88 -5.48
CA ASN A 175 18.07 -14.52 -4.46
C ASN A 175 17.26 -15.60 -3.74
N PRO A 176 17.87 -16.46 -2.90
CA PRO A 176 17.17 -17.56 -2.24
C PRO A 176 15.95 -17.13 -1.41
N HIS A 177 16.01 -15.98 -0.76
CA HIS A 177 14.88 -15.45 0.01
C HIS A 177 13.72 -15.03 -0.92
N THR A 178 14.01 -14.31 -2.01
CA THR A 178 13.01 -13.95 -3.01
C THR A 178 12.36 -15.20 -3.60
N LYS A 179 13.14 -16.19 -3.99
CA LYS A 179 12.62 -17.45 -4.56
C LYS A 179 11.75 -18.23 -3.59
N PHE A 180 12.13 -18.27 -2.32
CA PHE A 180 11.32 -18.89 -1.27
C PHE A 180 9.94 -18.22 -1.15
N LEU A 181 9.89 -16.89 -1.10
CA LEU A 181 8.62 -16.17 -1.01
C LEU A 181 7.77 -16.35 -2.28
N CYS A 182 8.37 -16.31 -3.47
CA CYS A 182 7.66 -16.54 -4.72
C CYS A 182 7.07 -17.94 -4.80
N ASN A 183 7.83 -18.97 -4.44
CA ASN A 183 7.33 -20.36 -4.41
C ASN A 183 6.15 -20.49 -3.44
N THR A 184 6.27 -19.95 -2.23
CA THR A 184 5.17 -19.95 -1.25
C THR A 184 3.92 -19.25 -1.79
N ALA A 185 4.10 -18.11 -2.49
CA ALA A 185 2.97 -17.41 -3.11
C ALA A 185 2.32 -18.24 -4.23
N PHE A 186 3.10 -18.89 -5.09
CA PHE A 186 2.57 -19.76 -6.14
C PHE A 186 1.80 -20.94 -5.57
N ASP A 187 2.30 -21.59 -4.52
CA ASP A 187 1.60 -22.68 -3.84
C ASP A 187 0.23 -22.23 -3.29
N ILE A 188 0.17 -21.02 -2.70
CA ILE A 188 -1.08 -20.43 -2.21
C ILE A 188 -2.06 -20.14 -3.37
N PHE A 189 -1.60 -19.56 -4.47
CA PHE A 189 -2.43 -19.28 -5.64
C PHE A 189 -2.94 -20.56 -6.29
N GLU A 190 -2.09 -21.54 -6.49
CA GLU A 190 -2.48 -22.84 -7.04
C GLU A 190 -3.56 -23.49 -6.18
N HIS A 191 -3.37 -23.50 -4.87
CA HIS A 191 -4.37 -24.05 -3.94
C HIS A 191 -5.69 -23.28 -3.99
N ALA A 192 -5.68 -21.97 -4.08
CA ALA A 192 -6.87 -21.14 -4.17
C ALA A 192 -7.63 -21.39 -5.48
N ILE A 193 -6.91 -21.47 -6.62
CA ILE A 193 -7.49 -21.71 -7.96
C ILE A 193 -8.13 -23.09 -8.02
N LEU A 194 -7.41 -24.14 -7.58
CA LEU A 194 -7.88 -25.53 -7.66
C LEU A 194 -9.08 -25.84 -6.74
N ASN A 195 -9.29 -25.05 -5.71
CA ASN A 195 -10.38 -25.24 -4.75
C ASN A 195 -11.49 -24.20 -4.85
N ASP A 196 -11.55 -23.44 -5.94
CA ASP A 196 -12.55 -22.36 -6.15
C ASP A 196 -12.70 -21.41 -4.92
N LYS A 197 -11.59 -21.12 -4.25
CA LYS A 197 -11.55 -20.27 -3.05
C LYS A 197 -11.07 -18.85 -3.35
N PHE A 198 -11.64 -18.25 -4.39
CA PHE A 198 -11.48 -16.84 -4.70
C PHE A 198 -12.70 -16.04 -4.27
#